data_54e16d4d2c359b330213c4d6959e8e52
#
_entry.id   54e16d4d2c359b330213c4d6959e8e52
#
_cell.length_a   1.000
_cell.length_b   1.000
_cell.length_c   1.000
_cell.angle_alpha   90.00
_cell.angle_beta   90.00
_cell.angle_gamma   90.00
#
_symmetry.space_group_name_H-M   'P 1'
#
loop_
_entity.id
_entity.type
_entity.pdbx_description
1 polymer ?
#
loop_
_entity_poly.entity_id
_entity_poly.type
_entity_poly.pdbx_seq_one_letter_code
_entity_poly.pdbx_strand_id
1 'polypeptide(L)'
;GNGCASHVGFIGGEQHVYVAPSCSVGNIAHEILHTLGFQHEHTRLDRDKFIDIIQSNIIPGMEKNFKKLAGQTFDIPYDYTSIMHYGRCFFSSNGEPTIIPKKNVKDMGQRDRLMETDIKKIKLLYNCDSLNSNATMES
;
A
#
# COMPACT_ATOMS: atom_id res chain seq x y z
N GLY A 1 -12.41 17.44 -0.61
CA GLY A 1 -10.99 17.23 -0.60
C GLY A 1 -10.41 16.98 -1.97
N ASN A 2 -9.12 17.25 -2.11
CA ASN A 2 -8.42 17.15 -3.38
C ASN A 2 -7.65 15.84 -3.55
N GLY A 3 -8.02 14.81 -2.82
CA GLY A 3 -7.30 13.55 -2.90
C GLY A 3 -8.22 12.35 -2.78
N CYS A 4 -7.62 11.17 -2.71
CA CYS A 4 -8.32 9.93 -2.45
C CYS A 4 -8.05 9.49 -1.01
N ALA A 5 -9.05 8.92 -0.35
CA ALA A 5 -8.92 8.45 1.03
C ALA A 5 -9.92 7.36 1.32
N SER A 6 -9.58 6.51 2.29
CA SER A 6 -10.48 5.49 2.79
C SER A 6 -10.09 5.11 4.22
N HIS A 7 -10.96 4.40 4.90
CA HIS A 7 -10.60 3.75 6.16
C HIS A 7 -9.83 2.48 5.87
N VAL A 8 -8.95 2.08 6.80
CA VAL A 8 -8.23 0.83 6.70
C VAL A 8 -9.04 -0.26 7.40
N GLY A 9 -9.44 -1.26 6.63
CA GLY A 9 -10.21 -2.39 7.15
C GLY A 9 -11.70 -2.12 7.26
N PHE A 10 -12.43 -3.15 7.65
CA PHE A 10 -13.88 -3.09 7.80
C PHE A 10 -14.26 -2.36 9.10
N ILE A 11 -15.06 -1.31 8.97
CA ILE A 11 -15.48 -0.50 10.12
C ILE A 11 -16.94 -0.76 10.54
N GLY A 12 -17.64 -1.64 9.81
CA GLY A 12 -19.05 -1.93 10.06
C GLY A 12 -19.99 -0.92 9.40
N GLY A 13 -21.10 -1.40 8.89
CA GLY A 13 -22.07 -0.55 8.21
C GLY A 13 -21.54 0.05 6.91
N GLU A 14 -22.07 1.21 6.56
CA GLU A 14 -21.65 1.92 5.34
C GLU A 14 -20.24 2.44 5.49
N GLN A 15 -19.46 2.29 4.41
CA GLN A 15 -18.05 2.66 4.43
C GLN A 15 -17.67 3.33 3.11
N HIS A 16 -17.17 4.56 3.19
CA HIS A 16 -16.89 5.38 2.02
C HIS A 16 -15.45 5.29 1.56
N VAL A 17 -15.27 5.35 0.24
CA VAL A 17 -13.98 5.63 -0.38
C VAL A 17 -14.13 6.98 -1.06
N TYR A 18 -13.30 7.95 -0.67
CA TYR A 18 -13.36 9.30 -1.20
C TYR A 18 -12.48 9.40 -2.44
N VAL A 19 -13.08 9.85 -3.56
CA VAL A 19 -12.39 9.90 -4.85
C VAL A 19 -12.53 11.32 -5.43
N ALA A 20 -11.42 12.04 -5.49
CA ALA A 20 -11.39 13.34 -6.16
C ALA A 20 -11.24 13.15 -7.67
N PRO A 21 -11.65 14.15 -8.49
CA PRO A 21 -11.51 14.03 -9.94
C PRO A 21 -10.09 13.80 -10.43
N SER A 22 -9.09 14.20 -9.65
CA SER A 22 -7.69 14.01 -10.01
C SER A 22 -7.16 12.61 -9.72
N CYS A 23 -7.96 11.75 -9.09
CA CYS A 23 -7.52 10.41 -8.73
C CYS A 23 -7.45 9.50 -9.96
N SER A 24 -6.33 8.82 -10.13
CA SER A 24 -6.16 7.81 -11.17
C SER A 24 -6.82 6.49 -10.74
N VAL A 25 -6.96 5.58 -11.70
CA VAL A 25 -7.43 4.22 -11.42
C VAL A 25 -6.54 3.57 -10.36
N GLY A 26 -5.22 3.78 -10.44
CA GLY A 26 -4.28 3.25 -9.46
C GLY A 26 -4.50 3.82 -8.07
N ASN A 27 -4.81 5.12 -7.96
CA ASN A 27 -5.12 5.73 -6.67
C ASN A 27 -6.38 5.11 -6.07
N ILE A 28 -7.39 4.86 -6.89
CA ILE A 28 -8.64 4.24 -6.44
C ILE A 28 -8.39 2.80 -5.97
N ALA A 29 -7.61 2.04 -6.73
CA ALA A 29 -7.24 0.67 -6.36
C ALA A 29 -6.49 0.65 -5.03
N HIS A 30 -5.57 1.59 -4.81
CA HIS A 30 -4.84 1.74 -3.56
C HIS A 30 -5.80 1.93 -2.38
N GLU A 31 -6.79 2.82 -2.52
CA GLU A 31 -7.77 3.06 -1.45
C GLU A 31 -8.66 1.85 -1.21
N ILE A 32 -9.02 1.12 -2.26
CA ILE A 32 -9.79 -0.11 -2.11
C ILE A 32 -9.01 -1.14 -1.29
N LEU A 33 -7.70 -1.27 -1.52
CA LEU A 33 -6.86 -2.17 -0.73
C LEU A 33 -6.82 -1.76 0.74
N HIS A 34 -6.79 -0.46 1.05
CA HIS A 34 -6.91 0.00 2.44
C HIS A 34 -8.26 -0.45 3.03
N THR A 35 -9.33 -0.29 2.29
CA THR A 35 -10.66 -0.72 2.71
C THR A 35 -10.68 -2.21 3.05
N LEU A 36 -9.94 -3.02 2.29
CA LEU A 36 -9.83 -4.46 2.51
C LEU A 36 -8.92 -4.82 3.69
N GLY A 37 -8.26 -3.85 4.30
CA GLY A 37 -7.46 -4.05 5.50
C GLY A 37 -5.96 -3.99 5.32
N PHE A 38 -5.46 -3.62 4.14
CA PHE A 38 -4.03 -3.59 3.87
C PHE A 38 -3.40 -2.27 4.27
N GLN A 39 -2.24 -2.36 4.93
CA GLN A 39 -1.43 -1.22 5.30
C GLN A 39 -0.46 -0.89 4.15
N HIS A 40 0.20 0.25 4.26
CA HIS A 40 1.23 0.61 3.28
C HIS A 40 2.42 -0.35 3.35
N GLU A 41 2.97 -0.67 2.19
CA GLU A 41 4.09 -1.63 2.11
C GLU A 41 5.33 -1.12 2.84
N HIS A 42 5.60 0.18 2.80
CA HIS A 42 6.77 0.77 3.45
C HIS A 42 6.67 0.76 4.98
N THR A 43 5.51 0.44 5.55
CA THR A 43 5.33 0.36 7.00
C THR A 43 5.49 -1.07 7.54
N ARG A 44 5.85 -2.02 6.70
CA ARG A 44 6.11 -3.40 7.15
C ARG A 44 7.20 -3.41 8.22
N LEU A 45 7.10 -4.36 9.15
CA LEU A 45 8.09 -4.48 10.22
C LEU A 45 9.50 -4.78 9.69
N ASP A 46 9.59 -5.42 8.53
CA ASP A 46 10.87 -5.76 7.90
C ASP A 46 11.37 -4.72 6.89
N ARG A 47 10.68 -3.58 6.79
CA ARG A 47 10.97 -2.56 5.76
C ARG A 47 12.42 -2.07 5.78
N ASP A 48 13.05 -2.00 6.95
CA ASP A 48 14.41 -1.46 7.06
C ASP A 48 15.47 -2.33 6.40
N LYS A 49 15.13 -3.57 6.06
CA LYS A 49 15.99 -4.45 5.26
C LYS A 49 16.02 -4.03 3.79
N PHE A 50 15.04 -3.24 3.35
CA PHE A 50 14.83 -2.91 1.94
C PHE A 50 14.93 -1.43 1.63
N ILE A 51 14.62 -0.57 2.59
CA ILE A 51 14.61 0.89 2.40
C ILE A 51 15.22 1.60 3.60
N ASP A 52 15.71 2.81 3.35
CA ASP A 52 16.12 3.75 4.40
C ASP A 52 15.13 4.90 4.44
N ILE A 53 14.72 5.29 5.64
CA ILE A 53 13.84 6.45 5.85
C ILE A 53 14.70 7.62 6.28
N ILE A 54 14.59 8.74 5.55
CA ILE A 54 15.36 9.96 5.84
C ILE A 54 14.45 10.91 6.62
N GLN A 55 14.46 10.76 7.93
CA GLN A 55 13.58 11.50 8.85
C GLN A 55 13.69 13.00 8.67
N SER A 56 14.91 13.50 8.47
CA SER A 56 15.15 14.94 8.34
C SER A 56 14.47 15.57 7.13
N ASN A 57 14.10 14.77 6.15
CA ASN A 57 13.45 15.25 4.93
C ASN A 57 11.92 15.17 4.99
N ILE A 58 11.37 14.57 6.03
CA ILE A 58 9.92 14.42 6.18
C ILE A 58 9.30 15.73 6.69
N ILE A 59 8.15 16.11 6.12
CA ILE A 59 7.38 17.26 6.61
C ILE A 59 7.12 17.09 8.10
N PRO A 60 7.45 18.09 8.93
CA PRO A 60 7.21 18.01 10.37
C PRO A 60 5.75 17.67 10.68
N GLY A 61 5.55 16.68 11.55
CA GLY A 61 4.21 16.19 11.89
C GLY A 61 3.74 15.02 11.06
N MET A 62 4.45 14.69 9.98
CA MET A 62 4.04 13.58 9.07
C MET A 62 4.87 12.30 9.30
N GLU A 63 5.74 12.28 10.30
CA GLU A 63 6.59 11.13 10.61
C GLU A 63 5.76 9.88 10.93
N LYS A 64 4.57 10.05 11.46
CA LYS A 64 3.64 8.95 11.77
C LYS A 64 3.32 8.08 10.55
N ASN A 65 3.37 8.67 9.35
CA ASN A 65 3.09 7.95 8.11
C ASN A 65 4.20 6.97 7.73
N PHE A 66 5.34 7.06 8.41
CA PHE A 66 6.50 6.21 8.15
C PHE A 66 6.76 5.24 9.29
N LYS A 67 5.91 5.21 10.32
CA LYS A 67 6.06 4.31 11.45
C LYS A 67 5.75 2.88 11.03
N LYS A 68 6.59 1.94 11.44
CA LYS A 68 6.35 0.51 11.17
C LYS A 68 5.09 0.04 11.91
N LEU A 69 4.29 -0.74 11.20
CA LEU A 69 3.04 -1.28 11.73
C LEU A 69 3.02 -2.80 11.57
N ALA A 70 2.54 -3.49 12.61
CA ALA A 70 2.32 -4.93 12.53
C ALA A 70 1.15 -5.19 11.58
N GLY A 71 1.34 -6.10 10.64
CA GLY A 71 0.30 -6.49 9.69
C GLY A 71 0.63 -7.82 9.06
N GLN A 72 -0.34 -8.41 8.38
CA GLN A 72 -0.14 -9.68 7.70
C GLN A 72 0.66 -9.47 6.42
N THR A 73 1.78 -10.17 6.32
CA THR A 73 2.59 -10.18 5.10
C THR A 73 2.40 -11.48 4.31
N PHE A 74 1.81 -12.52 4.93
CA PHE A 74 1.56 -13.83 4.30
C PHE A 74 2.83 -14.47 3.75
N ASP A 75 4.00 -14.15 4.33
CA ASP A 75 5.31 -14.56 3.85
C ASP A 75 5.59 -14.14 2.41
N ILE A 76 4.85 -13.14 1.91
CA ILE A 76 5.09 -12.56 0.59
C ILE A 76 6.28 -11.61 0.69
N PRO A 77 7.28 -11.73 -0.20
CA PRO A 77 8.44 -10.85 -0.18
C PRO A 77 8.06 -9.38 -0.30
N TYR A 78 8.86 -8.52 0.33
CA TYR A 78 8.70 -7.08 0.24
C TYR A 78 8.72 -6.63 -1.22
N ASP A 79 7.76 -5.80 -1.63
CA ASP A 79 7.64 -5.34 -3.01
C ASP A 79 7.73 -3.83 -3.09
N TYR A 80 8.85 -3.33 -3.59
CA TYR A 80 9.07 -1.89 -3.79
C TYR A 80 8.05 -1.26 -4.74
N THR A 81 7.50 -2.05 -5.65
CA THR A 81 6.58 -1.56 -6.69
C THR A 81 5.12 -1.83 -6.37
N SER A 82 4.84 -2.36 -5.17
CA SER A 82 3.46 -2.54 -4.71
C SER A 82 2.69 -1.22 -4.84
N ILE A 83 1.42 -1.31 -5.22
CA ILE A 83 0.57 -0.12 -5.28
C ILE A 83 0.40 0.52 -3.89
N MET A 84 0.73 -0.20 -2.83
CA MET A 84 0.67 0.27 -1.44
C MET A 84 1.98 0.87 -0.94
N HIS A 85 3.02 0.94 -1.78
CA HIS A 85 4.31 1.48 -1.40
C HIS A 85 4.38 2.98 -1.72
N TYR A 86 4.96 3.76 -0.81
CA TYR A 86 5.20 5.19 -1.04
C TYR A 86 6.31 5.39 -2.06
N GLY A 87 6.26 6.52 -2.75
CA GLY A 87 7.34 6.98 -3.61
C GLY A 87 8.48 7.62 -2.83
N ARG A 88 9.60 7.86 -3.53
CA ARG A 88 10.83 8.38 -2.90
C ARG A 88 10.62 9.69 -2.15
N CYS A 89 9.78 10.57 -2.69
CA CYS A 89 9.63 11.93 -2.17
C CYS A 89 8.27 12.18 -1.51
N PHE A 90 7.53 11.13 -1.18
CA PHE A 90 6.26 11.29 -0.49
C PHE A 90 6.48 11.97 0.87
N PHE A 91 5.70 13.00 1.13
CA PHE A 91 5.78 13.81 2.36
C PHE A 91 7.14 14.48 2.56
N SER A 92 7.86 14.78 1.48
CA SER A 92 9.12 15.50 1.55
C SER A 92 8.87 16.99 1.78
N SER A 93 9.62 17.57 2.72
CA SER A 93 9.54 19.01 3.03
C SER A 93 10.42 19.86 2.14
N ASN A 94 11.38 19.25 1.44
CA ASN A 94 12.43 19.99 0.72
C ASN A 94 12.70 19.46 -0.69
N GLY A 95 11.87 18.53 -1.17
CA GLY A 95 12.07 17.92 -2.48
C GLY A 95 13.10 16.80 -2.52
N GLU A 96 13.81 16.57 -1.42
CA GLU A 96 14.76 15.49 -1.31
C GLU A 96 14.07 14.20 -0.89
N PRO A 97 14.64 13.01 -1.19
CA PRO A 97 13.99 11.75 -0.86
C PRO A 97 13.73 11.55 0.62
N THR A 98 12.57 11.02 0.95
CA THR A 98 12.22 10.54 2.30
C THR A 98 12.45 9.04 2.40
N ILE A 99 12.40 8.34 1.27
CA ILE A 99 12.62 6.88 1.20
C ILE A 99 13.68 6.60 0.14
N ILE A 100 14.72 5.86 0.52
CA ILE A 100 15.77 5.44 -0.39
C ILE A 100 15.78 3.91 -0.43
N PRO A 101 15.50 3.28 -1.58
CA PRO A 101 15.56 1.82 -1.68
C PRO A 101 17.01 1.36 -1.62
N LYS A 102 17.25 0.22 -1.01
CA LYS A 102 18.62 -0.33 -0.87
C LYS A 102 19.11 -1.01 -2.13
N LYS A 103 18.27 -1.07 -3.17
CA LYS A 103 18.67 -1.53 -4.49
C LYS A 103 18.08 -0.60 -5.54
N ASN A 104 18.50 -0.76 -6.79
CA ASN A 104 18.03 0.09 -7.89
C ASN A 104 16.59 -0.29 -8.25
N VAL A 105 15.64 0.59 -7.95
CA VAL A 105 14.21 0.40 -8.23
C VAL A 105 13.69 1.62 -8.97
N LYS A 106 13.02 1.40 -10.10
CA LYS A 106 12.51 2.50 -10.93
C LYS A 106 11.08 2.92 -10.60
N ASP A 107 10.21 1.97 -10.30
CA ASP A 107 8.78 2.22 -10.20
C ASP A 107 8.26 2.27 -8.77
N MET A 108 9.12 2.59 -7.79
CA MET A 108 8.70 2.71 -6.41
C MET A 108 7.69 3.86 -6.27
N GLY A 109 6.53 3.55 -5.67
CA GLY A 109 5.47 4.54 -5.49
C GLY A 109 4.50 4.64 -6.67
N GLN A 110 4.54 3.67 -7.59
CA GLN A 110 3.64 3.70 -8.74
C GLN A 110 2.17 3.59 -8.31
N ARG A 111 1.31 4.24 -9.06
CA ARG A 111 -0.14 4.22 -8.85
C ARG A 111 -0.85 3.93 -10.18
N ASP A 112 -0.24 3.03 -10.99
CA ASP A 112 -0.77 2.68 -12.30
C ASP A 112 -1.52 1.36 -12.30
N ARG A 113 -1.04 0.37 -11.51
CA ARG A 113 -1.62 -0.97 -11.53
C ARG A 113 -1.33 -1.74 -10.25
N LEU A 114 -2.17 -2.76 -10.00
CA LEU A 114 -1.92 -3.76 -8.98
C LEU A 114 -0.77 -4.67 -9.44
N MET A 115 0.12 -4.99 -8.50
CA MET A 115 1.19 -5.95 -8.74
C MET A 115 0.74 -7.35 -8.32
N GLU A 116 1.44 -8.38 -8.79
CA GLU A 116 1.12 -9.76 -8.42
C GLU A 116 1.12 -9.98 -6.91
N THR A 117 2.05 -9.32 -6.21
CA THR A 117 2.12 -9.42 -4.74
C THR A 117 0.87 -8.84 -4.09
N ASP A 118 0.34 -7.74 -4.63
CA ASP A 118 -0.89 -7.13 -4.11
C ASP A 118 -2.07 -8.08 -4.31
N ILE A 119 -2.18 -8.69 -5.48
CA ILE A 119 -3.24 -9.64 -5.81
C ILE A 119 -3.14 -10.89 -4.92
N LYS A 120 -1.92 -11.39 -4.72
CA LYS A 120 -1.66 -12.54 -3.85
C LYS A 120 -2.14 -12.30 -2.43
N LYS A 121 -1.85 -11.12 -1.89
CA LYS A 121 -2.26 -10.76 -0.53
C LYS A 121 -3.77 -10.76 -0.39
N ILE A 122 -4.48 -10.22 -1.37
CA ILE A 122 -5.94 -10.20 -1.37
C ILE A 122 -6.48 -11.64 -1.37
N LYS A 123 -5.95 -12.49 -2.24
CA LYS A 123 -6.39 -13.88 -2.34
C LYS A 123 -6.16 -14.65 -1.04
N LEU A 124 -5.02 -14.42 -0.41
CA LEU A 124 -4.69 -15.11 0.84
C LEU A 124 -5.54 -14.61 2.01
N LEU A 125 -5.75 -13.30 2.12
CA LEU A 125 -6.53 -12.74 3.22
C LEU A 125 -7.99 -13.19 3.15
N TYR A 126 -8.58 -13.21 1.96
CA TYR A 126 -9.98 -13.55 1.77
C TYR A 126 -10.20 -14.99 1.29
N ASN A 127 -9.13 -15.79 1.26
CA ASN A 127 -9.20 -17.22 0.94
C ASN A 127 -9.83 -17.48 -0.44
N CYS A 128 -9.49 -16.63 -1.42
CA CYS A 128 -10.12 -16.69 -2.75
C CYS A 128 -9.81 -17.99 -3.49
N ASP A 129 -8.61 -18.54 -3.31
CA ASP A 129 -8.22 -19.79 -3.99
C ASP A 129 -9.10 -20.96 -3.54
N SER A 130 -9.43 -21.03 -2.25
CA SER A 130 -10.38 -22.01 -1.74
C SER A 130 -11.77 -21.83 -2.34
N LEU A 131 -12.25 -20.57 -2.39
CA LEU A 131 -13.54 -20.22 -2.97
C LEU A 131 -13.57 -20.53 -4.46
N ASN A 132 -12.50 -20.21 -5.18
CA ASN A 132 -12.38 -20.48 -6.61
C ASN A 132 -12.40 -21.98 -6.89
N SER A 133 -11.74 -22.79 -6.05
CA SER A 133 -11.77 -24.24 -6.19
C SER A 133 -13.18 -24.79 -6.02
N ASN A 134 -13.92 -24.27 -5.03
CA ASN A 134 -15.30 -24.67 -4.80
C ASN A 134 -16.19 -24.25 -5.97
N ALA A 135 -16.04 -23.01 -6.44
CA ALA A 135 -16.81 -22.52 -7.57
C ALA A 135 -16.56 -23.35 -8.83
N THR A 136 -15.31 -23.72 -9.07
CA THR A 136 -14.95 -24.57 -10.21
C THR A 136 -15.62 -25.93 -10.14
N MET A 137 -15.70 -26.50 -8.95
CA MET A 137 -16.34 -27.79 -8.75
C MET A 137 -17.85 -27.73 -8.96
N GLU A 138 -18.45 -26.60 -8.63
CA GLU A 138 -19.90 -26.43 -8.77
C GLU A 138 -20.33 -26.08 -10.20
N SER A 139 -19.44 -25.54 -10.97
CA SER A 139 -19.71 -25.17 -12.33
C SER A 139 -19.40 -26.33 -13.30
#